data_3b7ef10af30710c8c74d2d2bf7159134
#
_entry.id   3b7ef10af30710c8c74d2d2bf7159134
#
_cell.length_a   1.000
_cell.length_b   1.000
_cell.length_c   1.000
_cell.angle_alpha   90.00
_cell.angle_beta   90.00
_cell.angle_gamma   90.00
#
_symmetry.space_group_name_H-M   'P 1'
#
loop_
_entity.id
_entity.type
_entity.pdbx_description
1 polymer ?
#
loop_
_entity_poly.entity_id
_entity_poly.type
_entity_poly.pdbx_seq_one_letter_code
_entity_poly.pdbx_strand_id
1 'polypeptide(L)'
;QSFLIGSSDTAAHTAETARDERPRTGPVIDQALRTQSEIATPNWVGGLAKDERNPDGKAVGKPLVGALGAAREKGEKVLVAYSVMNTTDHWIEVLPPQIELNSPNLDGDKKKNKKREILVEQVPITDYRLNARCLAPDERADGAVQFARPGFKQSKDRLLLQLATASAVDTPLLMPVPFVAPGR
;
A
#
# COMPACT_ATOMS: atom_id res chain seq x y z
N GLN A 1 8.43 -34.22 68.67
CA GLN A 1 8.47 -34.59 67.25
C GLN A 1 7.69 -33.59 66.44
N SER A 2 8.36 -32.61 65.82
CA SER A 2 7.74 -31.54 65.05
C SER A 2 7.92 -31.83 63.59
N PHE A 3 6.86 -31.93 62.84
CA PHE A 3 6.88 -31.99 61.38
C PHE A 3 6.70 -30.57 60.83
N LEU A 4 7.73 -30.09 60.15
CA LEU A 4 7.63 -28.89 59.33
C LEU A 4 7.06 -29.24 57.98
N ILE A 5 5.91 -28.62 57.67
CA ILE A 5 5.27 -28.68 56.37
C ILE A 5 5.84 -27.53 55.54
N GLY A 6 6.60 -27.90 54.52
CA GLY A 6 7.12 -26.93 53.54
C GLY A 6 6.01 -26.36 52.68
N SER A 7 5.88 -25.03 52.68
CA SER A 7 5.03 -24.28 51.76
C SER A 7 5.61 -24.33 50.38
N SER A 8 4.88 -24.92 49.46
CA SER A 8 5.19 -24.87 48.03
C SER A 8 4.77 -23.48 47.50
N ASP A 9 5.77 -22.66 47.25
CA ASP A 9 5.61 -21.42 46.52
C ASP A 9 5.29 -21.76 45.08
N THR A 10 4.02 -21.65 44.75
CA THR A 10 3.53 -21.71 43.36
C THR A 10 3.85 -20.38 42.71
N ALA A 11 5.00 -20.29 42.08
CA ALA A 11 5.31 -19.17 41.20
C ALA A 11 4.27 -19.15 40.09
N ALA A 12 3.33 -18.25 40.20
CA ALA A 12 2.42 -17.90 39.12
C ALA A 12 3.27 -17.28 37.99
N HIS A 13 3.54 -18.07 36.96
CA HIS A 13 3.98 -17.56 35.68
C HIS A 13 2.86 -16.70 35.11
N THR A 14 2.92 -15.42 35.39
CA THR A 14 2.19 -14.41 34.64
C THR A 14 2.78 -14.42 33.25
N ALA A 15 2.14 -15.12 32.34
CA ALA A 15 2.38 -14.94 30.91
C ALA A 15 2.05 -13.50 30.59
N GLU A 16 3.04 -12.65 30.63
CA GLU A 16 3.03 -11.31 30.10
C GLU A 16 2.85 -11.43 28.60
N THR A 17 1.58 -11.36 28.20
CA THR A 17 1.19 -11.27 26.80
C THR A 17 1.90 -10.05 26.27
N ALA A 18 2.95 -10.25 25.50
CA ALA A 18 3.61 -9.21 24.74
C ALA A 18 2.51 -8.54 23.88
N ARG A 19 1.95 -7.45 24.40
CA ARG A 19 1.08 -6.57 23.64
C ARG A 19 1.93 -6.07 22.50
N ASP A 20 1.56 -6.50 21.30
CA ASP A 20 2.03 -5.99 20.04
C ASP A 20 1.80 -4.46 20.07
N GLU A 21 2.80 -3.73 20.56
CA GLU A 21 2.84 -2.26 20.52
C GLU A 21 3.12 -1.81 19.10
N ARG A 22 2.20 -2.16 18.19
CA ARG A 22 2.11 -1.44 16.91
C ARG A 22 1.85 0.01 17.28
N PRO A 23 2.63 0.96 16.72
CA PRO A 23 2.38 2.37 16.95
C PRO A 23 0.90 2.62 16.66
N ARG A 24 0.16 3.11 17.66
CA ARG A 24 -1.26 3.39 17.51
C ARG A 24 -1.41 4.37 16.36
N THR A 25 -1.88 3.87 15.23
CA THR A 25 -2.24 4.68 14.09
C THR A 25 -3.13 5.78 14.57
N GLY A 26 -2.71 7.01 14.33
CA GLY A 26 -3.46 8.15 14.81
C GLY A 26 -4.88 8.16 14.23
N PRO A 27 -5.85 8.76 14.92
CA PRO A 27 -7.26 8.79 14.51
C PRO A 27 -7.46 9.30 13.07
N VAL A 28 -6.46 9.95 12.50
CA VAL A 28 -6.48 10.50 11.14
C VAL A 28 -6.47 9.42 10.06
N ILE A 29 -5.65 8.35 10.23
CA ILE A 29 -5.59 7.26 9.25
C ILE A 29 -6.86 6.40 9.32
N ASP A 30 -7.39 6.17 10.52
CA ASP A 30 -8.63 5.43 10.71
C ASP A 30 -9.84 6.19 10.12
N GLN A 31 -9.85 7.51 10.23
CA GLN A 31 -10.86 8.35 9.61
C GLN A 31 -10.78 8.30 8.08
N ALA A 32 -9.57 8.34 7.52
CA ALA A 32 -9.37 8.23 6.08
C ALA A 32 -9.87 6.88 5.54
N LEU A 33 -9.57 5.79 6.27
CA LEU A 33 -10.05 4.45 5.93
C LEU A 33 -11.59 4.37 5.95
N ARG A 34 -12.25 4.90 6.98
CA ARG A 34 -13.72 4.92 7.05
C ARG A 34 -14.33 5.70 5.89
N THR A 35 -13.83 6.90 5.64
CA THR A 35 -14.31 7.72 4.50
C THR A 35 -14.16 6.98 3.17
N GLN A 36 -13.05 6.25 2.99
CA GLN A 36 -12.81 5.46 1.78
C GLN A 36 -13.81 4.30 1.66
N SER A 37 -14.11 3.64 2.76
CA SER A 37 -15.05 2.52 2.79
C SER A 37 -16.50 2.94 2.49
N GLU A 38 -16.85 4.19 2.72
CA GLU A 38 -18.17 4.77 2.42
C GLU A 38 -18.38 5.07 0.92
N ILE A 39 -17.30 5.05 0.12
CA ILE A 39 -17.40 5.28 -1.33
C ILE A 39 -18.00 4.04 -1.99
N ALA A 40 -19.25 4.14 -2.43
CA ALA A 40 -19.98 3.03 -3.04
C ALA A 40 -19.38 2.60 -4.38
N THR A 41 -18.95 3.55 -5.20
CA THR A 41 -18.40 3.34 -6.56
C THR A 41 -17.04 4.03 -6.70
N PRO A 42 -15.94 3.36 -6.28
CA PRO A 42 -14.61 3.88 -6.53
C PRO A 42 -14.29 3.98 -8.02
N ASN A 43 -13.43 4.92 -8.40
CA ASN A 43 -12.96 5.05 -9.77
C ASN A 43 -11.83 4.04 -10.03
N TRP A 44 -12.19 2.82 -10.42
CA TRP A 44 -11.29 1.71 -10.59
C TRP A 44 -10.34 1.87 -11.77
N VAL A 45 -9.05 1.58 -11.57
CA VAL A 45 -8.00 1.56 -12.59
C VAL A 45 -7.19 0.26 -12.50
N GLY A 46 -6.73 -0.25 -13.63
CA GLY A 46 -5.95 -1.49 -13.73
C GLY A 46 -6.84 -2.74 -13.73
N GLY A 47 -6.27 -3.87 -13.34
CA GLY A 47 -6.90 -5.18 -13.28
C GLY A 47 -6.71 -6.03 -14.52
N LEU A 48 -7.32 -7.22 -14.49
CA LEU A 48 -7.33 -8.15 -15.61
C LEU A 48 -8.35 -7.70 -16.67
N ALA A 49 -7.95 -7.67 -17.92
CA ALA A 49 -8.89 -7.53 -19.02
C ALA A 49 -9.73 -8.79 -19.10
N LYS A 50 -11.06 -8.67 -18.93
CA LYS A 50 -11.98 -9.83 -18.82
C LYS A 50 -11.95 -10.75 -20.04
N ASP A 51 -11.68 -10.20 -21.22
CA ASP A 51 -11.75 -10.90 -22.51
C ASP A 51 -10.39 -10.99 -23.23
N GLU A 52 -9.34 -10.39 -22.70
CA GLU A 52 -8.01 -10.43 -23.32
C GLU A 52 -7.17 -11.52 -22.70
N ARG A 53 -6.76 -12.47 -23.56
CA ARG A 53 -5.80 -13.50 -23.21
C ARG A 53 -4.65 -13.46 -24.19
N ASN A 54 -3.45 -13.67 -23.68
CA ASN A 54 -2.29 -13.93 -24.55
C ASN A 54 -2.53 -15.17 -25.41
N PRO A 55 -1.80 -15.34 -26.53
CA PRO A 55 -1.84 -16.58 -27.33
C PRO A 55 -1.65 -17.85 -26.51
N ASP A 56 -0.93 -17.76 -25.38
CA ASP A 56 -0.71 -18.86 -24.44
C ASP A 56 -1.90 -19.12 -23.49
N GLY A 57 -3.03 -18.43 -23.68
CA GLY A 57 -4.22 -18.58 -22.86
C GLY A 57 -4.17 -17.94 -21.47
N LYS A 58 -3.09 -17.22 -21.16
CA LYS A 58 -2.94 -16.50 -19.88
C LYS A 58 -3.71 -15.19 -19.90
N ALA A 59 -4.35 -14.89 -18.78
CA ALA A 59 -5.03 -13.60 -18.61
C ALA A 59 -4.04 -12.44 -18.71
N VAL A 60 -4.43 -11.40 -19.44
CA VAL A 60 -3.67 -10.17 -19.60
C VAL A 60 -4.13 -9.17 -18.53
N GLY A 61 -3.19 -8.44 -17.96
CA GLY A 61 -3.47 -7.42 -16.94
C GLY A 61 -2.96 -7.81 -15.56
N LYS A 62 -3.49 -7.16 -14.55
CA LYS A 62 -3.06 -7.33 -13.16
C LYS A 62 -4.17 -7.95 -12.33
N PRO A 63 -3.82 -8.75 -11.29
CA PRO A 63 -4.82 -9.42 -10.46
C PRO A 63 -5.65 -8.46 -9.60
N LEU A 64 -5.29 -7.18 -9.58
CA LEU A 64 -5.94 -6.13 -8.81
C LEU A 64 -6.42 -4.99 -9.72
N VAL A 65 -7.60 -4.47 -9.41
CA VAL A 65 -7.97 -3.09 -9.72
C VAL A 65 -7.81 -2.28 -8.45
N GLY A 66 -7.47 -1.00 -8.60
CA GLY A 66 -7.34 -0.07 -7.50
C GLY A 66 -8.04 1.24 -7.79
N ALA A 67 -8.38 1.95 -6.74
CA ALA A 67 -8.90 3.31 -6.83
C ALA A 67 -8.27 4.16 -5.75
N LEU A 68 -7.76 5.33 -6.13
CA LEU A 68 -7.30 6.32 -5.16
C LEU A 68 -8.48 7.12 -4.63
N GLY A 69 -8.48 7.34 -3.33
CA GLY A 69 -9.36 8.26 -2.65
C GLY A 69 -8.69 9.61 -2.41
N ALA A 70 -9.08 10.25 -1.30
CA ALA A 70 -8.52 11.54 -0.94
C ALA A 70 -7.02 11.44 -0.59
N ALA A 71 -6.23 12.33 -1.17
CA ALA A 71 -4.88 12.61 -0.72
C ALA A 71 -4.91 13.89 0.14
N ARG A 72 -4.34 13.82 1.32
CA ARG A 72 -4.30 14.94 2.28
C ARG A 72 -2.87 15.16 2.75
N GLU A 73 -2.48 16.40 2.82
CA GLU A 73 -1.18 16.83 3.33
C GLU A 73 -1.36 17.54 4.66
N LYS A 74 -0.54 17.18 5.64
CA LYS A 74 -0.47 17.87 6.94
C LYS A 74 0.99 17.96 7.39
N GLY A 75 1.57 19.14 7.24
CA GLY A 75 2.98 19.37 7.50
C GLY A 75 3.85 18.52 6.58
N GLU A 76 4.75 17.74 7.15
CA GLU A 76 5.66 16.87 6.41
C GLU A 76 5.08 15.46 6.13
N LYS A 77 3.80 15.24 6.41
CA LYS A 77 3.15 13.95 6.21
C LYS A 77 2.08 14.03 5.12
N VAL A 78 2.05 13.02 4.31
CA VAL A 78 1.02 12.80 3.29
C VAL A 78 0.23 11.56 3.65
N LEU A 79 -1.09 11.65 3.58
CA LEU A 79 -2.03 10.57 3.80
C LEU A 79 -2.82 10.32 2.52
N VAL A 80 -2.82 9.09 2.04
CA VAL A 80 -3.56 8.69 0.85
C VAL A 80 -4.48 7.53 1.21
N ALA A 81 -5.77 7.68 0.92
CA ALA A 81 -6.73 6.59 0.99
C ALA A 81 -6.84 5.88 -0.36
N TYR A 82 -7.15 4.59 -0.33
CA TYR A 82 -7.27 3.78 -1.54
C TYR A 82 -8.21 2.60 -1.34
N SER A 83 -8.72 2.07 -2.43
CA SER A 83 -9.44 0.80 -2.46
C SER A 83 -8.75 -0.15 -3.42
N VAL A 84 -8.84 -1.44 -3.15
CA VAL A 84 -8.40 -2.51 -4.05
C VAL A 84 -9.49 -3.56 -4.16
N MET A 85 -9.55 -4.23 -5.30
CA MET A 85 -10.47 -5.35 -5.52
C MET A 85 -9.76 -6.46 -6.29
N ASN A 86 -10.01 -7.69 -5.87
CA ASN A 86 -9.54 -8.87 -6.57
C ASN A 86 -10.35 -9.09 -7.84
N THR A 87 -9.69 -9.09 -8.99
CA THR A 87 -10.35 -9.34 -10.30
C THR A 87 -10.10 -10.75 -10.84
N THR A 88 -9.49 -11.61 -10.03
CA THR A 88 -9.25 -13.02 -10.38
C THR A 88 -10.39 -13.90 -9.90
N ASP A 89 -10.36 -15.16 -10.30
CA ASP A 89 -11.31 -16.20 -9.90
C ASP A 89 -10.87 -17.02 -8.68
N HIS A 90 -9.80 -16.60 -8.01
CA HIS A 90 -9.24 -17.26 -6.83
C HIS A 90 -8.85 -16.25 -5.74
N TRP A 91 -8.58 -16.77 -4.55
CA TRP A 91 -8.10 -15.97 -3.43
C TRP A 91 -6.71 -15.38 -3.71
N ILE A 92 -6.53 -14.14 -3.34
CA ILE A 92 -5.24 -13.45 -3.42
C ILE A 92 -4.88 -12.83 -2.07
N GLU A 93 -3.59 -12.70 -1.81
CA GLU A 93 -3.07 -11.93 -0.68
C GLU A 93 -2.46 -10.63 -1.18
N VAL A 94 -2.96 -9.51 -0.67
CA VAL A 94 -2.43 -8.17 -0.95
C VAL A 94 -1.26 -7.88 -0.02
N LEU A 95 -0.12 -7.52 -0.59
CA LEU A 95 1.07 -7.15 0.16
C LEU A 95 0.96 -5.71 0.70
N PRO A 96 1.79 -5.36 1.71
CA PRO A 96 1.88 -3.98 2.20
C PRO A 96 2.11 -2.99 1.05
N PRO A 97 1.48 -1.80 1.09
CA PRO A 97 1.66 -0.79 0.07
C PRO A 97 3.10 -0.27 0.03
N GLN A 98 3.54 0.19 -1.12
CA GLN A 98 4.80 0.91 -1.30
C GLN A 98 4.53 2.25 -1.97
N ILE A 99 5.36 3.23 -1.69
CA ILE A 99 5.31 4.55 -2.33
C ILE A 99 6.62 4.78 -3.07
N GLU A 100 6.50 5.16 -4.34
CA GLU A 100 7.63 5.44 -5.20
C GLU A 100 7.56 6.86 -5.75
N LEU A 101 8.69 7.55 -5.76
CA LEU A 101 8.89 8.80 -6.47
C LEU A 101 9.65 8.51 -7.76
N ASN A 102 9.00 8.71 -8.89
CA ASN A 102 9.58 8.53 -10.22
C ASN A 102 9.98 9.88 -10.80
N SER A 103 11.28 10.07 -10.99
CA SER A 103 11.86 11.27 -11.58
C SER A 103 12.40 10.94 -12.98
N PRO A 104 11.84 11.51 -14.05
CA PRO A 104 12.41 11.32 -15.39
C PRO A 104 13.76 12.01 -15.46
N ASN A 105 14.81 11.27 -15.83
CA ASN A 105 16.12 11.84 -16.04
C ASN A 105 16.11 12.79 -17.26
N LEU A 106 16.28 14.10 -17.01
CA LEU A 106 16.26 15.15 -18.03
C LEU A 106 17.64 15.40 -18.65
N ASP A 107 18.71 14.86 -18.05
CA ASP A 107 20.10 15.09 -18.47
C ASP A 107 20.57 14.16 -19.62
N GLY A 108 19.65 13.44 -20.24
CA GLY A 108 19.95 12.62 -21.42
C GLY A 108 20.27 13.50 -22.61
N ASP A 109 21.57 13.57 -22.98
CA ASP A 109 22.08 14.17 -24.21
C ASP A 109 21.16 13.86 -25.39
N LYS A 110 20.63 14.89 -26.05
CA LYS A 110 19.67 14.83 -27.18
C LYS A 110 20.19 14.06 -28.39
N LYS A 111 21.41 13.56 -28.33
CA LYS A 111 22.13 12.95 -29.49
C LYS A 111 22.18 11.43 -29.51
N LYS A 112 21.71 10.71 -28.53
CA LYS A 112 21.67 9.23 -28.58
C LYS A 112 20.28 8.74 -28.13
N ASN A 113 19.65 7.87 -28.92
CA ASN A 113 18.40 7.11 -28.63
C ASN A 113 18.53 6.22 -27.38
N LYS A 114 19.02 6.76 -26.25
CA LYS A 114 19.00 6.09 -24.97
C LYS A 114 17.59 6.17 -24.41
N LYS A 115 16.99 5.03 -24.09
CA LYS A 115 15.80 4.92 -23.26
C LYS A 115 15.96 5.89 -22.09
N ARG A 116 14.97 6.77 -21.91
CA ARG A 116 14.94 7.70 -20.76
C ARG A 116 15.00 6.86 -19.50
N GLU A 117 16.08 6.99 -18.78
CA GLU A 117 16.27 6.34 -17.50
C GLU A 117 15.37 7.03 -16.49
N ILE A 118 14.48 6.27 -15.87
CA ILE A 118 13.60 6.77 -14.80
C ILE A 118 14.31 6.47 -13.50
N LEU A 119 14.64 7.51 -12.74
CA LEU A 119 15.14 7.35 -11.40
C LEU A 119 13.96 7.04 -10.48
N VAL A 120 13.99 5.90 -9.83
CA VAL A 120 12.96 5.45 -8.87
C VAL A 120 13.53 5.57 -7.47
N GLU A 121 12.84 6.34 -6.62
CA GLU A 121 13.18 6.51 -5.21
C GLU A 121 12.03 5.96 -4.35
N GLN A 122 12.35 5.06 -3.42
CA GLN A 122 11.37 4.53 -2.45
C GLN A 122 11.13 5.57 -1.35
N VAL A 123 9.87 5.92 -1.14
CA VAL A 123 9.47 6.85 -0.07
C VAL A 123 9.11 6.06 1.17
N PRO A 124 9.75 6.31 2.32
CA PRO A 124 9.45 5.59 3.56
C PRO A 124 8.01 5.78 4.01
N ILE A 125 7.30 4.67 4.21
CA ILE A 125 5.97 4.65 4.79
C ILE A 125 6.10 4.72 6.30
N THR A 126 5.39 5.65 6.92
CA THR A 126 5.35 5.78 8.38
C THR A 126 4.27 4.91 9.01
N ASP A 127 3.17 4.71 8.30
CA ASP A 127 2.08 3.84 8.75
C ASP A 127 1.14 3.49 7.61
N TYR A 128 0.43 2.36 7.72
CA TYR A 128 -0.64 1.99 6.79
C TYR A 128 -1.72 1.15 7.47
N ARG A 129 -2.93 1.19 6.90
CA ARG A 129 -4.05 0.33 7.24
C ARG A 129 -4.62 -0.28 5.98
N LEU A 130 -5.03 -1.53 6.10
CA LEU A 130 -5.81 -2.25 5.11
C LEU A 130 -6.81 -3.11 5.88
N ASN A 131 -8.10 -2.98 5.59
CA ASN A 131 -9.15 -3.67 6.35
C ASN A 131 -9.19 -5.19 6.09
N ALA A 132 -8.72 -5.65 4.92
CA ALA A 132 -8.54 -7.07 4.59
C ALA A 132 -7.32 -7.26 3.68
N ARG A 133 -6.51 -8.28 3.96
CA ARG A 133 -5.33 -8.64 3.14
C ARG A 133 -5.60 -9.82 2.21
N CYS A 134 -6.36 -10.79 2.65
CA CYS A 134 -6.78 -11.93 1.84
C CYS A 134 -8.14 -11.63 1.24
N LEU A 135 -8.22 -11.60 -0.09
CA LEU A 135 -9.42 -11.23 -0.83
C LEU A 135 -9.92 -12.39 -1.66
N ALA A 136 -11.20 -12.73 -1.48
CA ALA A 136 -11.92 -13.62 -2.38
C ALA A 136 -12.11 -12.98 -3.77
N PRO A 137 -12.49 -13.74 -4.80
CA PRO A 137 -12.92 -13.18 -6.08
C PRO A 137 -13.96 -12.07 -5.90
N ASP A 138 -13.78 -10.96 -6.60
CA ASP A 138 -14.61 -9.75 -6.55
C ASP A 138 -14.70 -9.07 -5.18
N GLU A 139 -13.91 -9.50 -4.19
CA GLU A 139 -13.87 -8.86 -2.88
C GLU A 139 -13.01 -7.60 -2.91
N ARG A 140 -13.53 -6.57 -2.22
CA ARG A 140 -12.91 -5.25 -2.04
C ARG A 140 -12.28 -5.13 -0.66
N ALA A 141 -11.11 -4.52 -0.63
CA ALA A 141 -10.54 -3.98 0.59
C ALA A 141 -10.27 -2.48 0.44
N ASP A 142 -10.35 -1.77 1.56
CA ASP A 142 -10.06 -0.35 1.64
C ASP A 142 -8.85 -0.15 2.55
N GLY A 143 -8.02 0.81 2.18
CA GLY A 143 -6.79 1.10 2.88
C GLY A 143 -6.48 2.59 2.98
N ALA A 144 -5.54 2.89 3.82
CA ALA A 144 -4.92 4.20 3.92
C ALA A 144 -3.43 4.04 4.23
N VAL A 145 -2.61 4.88 3.63
CA VAL A 145 -1.16 4.88 3.80
C VAL A 145 -0.68 6.29 4.14
N GLN A 146 0.19 6.37 5.13
CA GLN A 146 0.82 7.62 5.55
C GLN A 146 2.33 7.51 5.34
N PHE A 147 2.91 8.53 4.75
CA PHE A 147 4.34 8.59 4.45
C PHE A 147 4.89 10.01 4.59
N ALA A 148 6.21 10.13 4.66
CA ALA A 148 6.86 11.43 4.68
C ALA A 148 6.72 12.12 3.32
N ARG A 149 6.51 13.44 3.34
CA ARG A 149 6.45 14.22 2.12
C ARG A 149 7.77 14.07 1.35
N PRO A 150 7.75 13.57 0.11
CA PRO A 150 8.97 13.45 -0.67
C PRO A 150 9.48 14.83 -1.13
N GLY A 151 10.79 14.96 -1.22
CA GLY A 151 11.43 16.15 -1.80
C GLY A 151 11.35 16.08 -3.33
N PHE A 152 10.35 16.73 -3.93
CA PHE A 152 10.27 16.85 -5.38
C PHE A 152 11.43 17.68 -5.91
N LYS A 153 12.19 17.13 -6.84
CA LYS A 153 13.35 17.77 -7.47
C LYS A 153 12.95 18.46 -8.79
N GLN A 154 11.88 17.96 -9.43
CA GLN A 154 11.45 18.41 -10.74
C GLN A 154 9.91 18.46 -10.82
N SER A 155 9.40 19.34 -11.66
CA SER A 155 7.95 19.46 -11.92
C SER A 155 7.34 18.22 -12.61
N LYS A 156 8.18 17.32 -13.14
CA LYS A 156 7.78 16.07 -13.80
C LYS A 156 7.85 14.86 -12.88
N ASP A 157 8.28 15.02 -11.64
CA ASP A 157 8.31 13.95 -10.66
C ASP A 157 6.88 13.47 -10.41
N ARG A 158 6.71 12.15 -10.35
CA ARG A 158 5.42 11.50 -10.12
C ARG A 158 5.51 10.60 -8.90
N LEU A 159 4.56 10.76 -8.02
CA LEU A 159 4.38 9.88 -6.87
C LEU A 159 3.43 8.75 -7.24
N LEU A 160 3.84 7.52 -6.99
CA LEU A 160 3.07 6.32 -7.30
C LEU A 160 2.80 5.52 -6.02
N LEU A 161 1.54 5.15 -5.81
CA LEU A 161 1.19 4.09 -4.87
C LEU A 161 1.27 2.75 -5.59
N GLN A 162 2.05 1.84 -5.04
CA GLN A 162 2.30 0.51 -5.58
C GLN A 162 1.64 -0.54 -4.69
N LEU A 163 0.85 -1.41 -5.31
CA LEU A 163 0.19 -2.54 -4.65
C LEU A 163 0.51 -3.82 -5.41
N ALA A 164 1.01 -4.81 -4.70
CA ALA A 164 1.32 -6.13 -5.24
C ALA A 164 0.51 -7.22 -4.54
N THR A 165 0.44 -8.37 -5.17
CA THR A 165 -0.05 -9.60 -4.55
C THR A 165 1.09 -10.57 -4.30
N ALA A 166 0.93 -11.49 -3.36
CA ALA A 166 1.93 -12.50 -3.05
C ALA A 166 2.28 -13.39 -4.27
N SER A 167 1.33 -13.58 -5.19
CA SER A 167 1.51 -14.37 -6.41
C SER A 167 2.05 -13.58 -7.61
N ALA A 168 2.09 -12.24 -7.54
CA ALA A 168 2.47 -11.37 -8.65
C ALA A 168 3.26 -10.13 -8.14
N VAL A 169 4.34 -10.40 -7.43
CA VAL A 169 5.21 -9.36 -6.83
C VAL A 169 5.86 -8.48 -7.91
N ASP A 170 6.26 -9.10 -9.02
CA ASP A 170 6.98 -8.43 -10.11
C ASP A 170 6.09 -7.57 -11.02
N THR A 171 4.78 -7.68 -10.85
CA THR A 171 3.80 -6.96 -11.67
C THR A 171 2.80 -6.18 -10.82
N PRO A 172 3.28 -5.23 -9.99
CA PRO A 172 2.41 -4.47 -9.09
C PRO A 172 1.45 -3.57 -9.88
N LEU A 173 0.33 -3.28 -9.24
CA LEU A 173 -0.56 -2.19 -9.66
C LEU A 173 0.08 -0.86 -9.25
N LEU A 174 0.26 0.04 -10.21
CA LEU A 174 0.79 1.38 -9.98
C LEU A 174 -0.32 2.41 -10.16
N MET A 175 -0.56 3.22 -9.14
CA MET A 175 -1.56 4.28 -9.16
C MET A 175 -0.91 5.64 -8.94
N PRO A 176 -1.02 6.57 -9.89
CA PRO A 176 -0.48 7.92 -9.73
C PRO A 176 -1.22 8.64 -8.59
N VAL A 177 -0.51 9.00 -7.53
CA VAL A 177 -1.08 9.81 -6.45
C VAL A 177 -1.22 11.24 -6.95
N PRO A 178 -2.42 11.85 -6.86
CA PRO A 178 -2.65 13.21 -7.27
C PRO A 178 -1.98 14.18 -6.29
N PHE A 179 -0.69 14.32 -6.43
CA PHE A 179 0.12 15.22 -5.65
C PHE A 179 0.72 16.27 -6.58
N VAL A 180 0.35 17.52 -6.37
CA VAL A 180 0.91 18.63 -7.13
C VAL A 180 2.16 19.10 -6.38
N ALA A 181 3.31 18.95 -7.04
CA ALA A 181 4.53 19.59 -6.54
C ALA A 181 4.24 21.10 -6.33
N PRO A 182 4.59 21.70 -5.19
CA PRO A 182 4.35 23.11 -4.97
C PRO A 182 4.97 23.90 -6.12
N GLY A 183 4.13 24.63 -6.83
CA GLY A 183 4.57 25.54 -7.87
C GLY A 183 5.57 26.52 -7.29
N ARG A 184 6.68 26.70 -7.99
CA ARG A 184 7.64 27.74 -7.67
C ARG A 184 7.03 29.12 -7.95
#